data_b4c19cc12524d3050ae142f8ea3ef6bc
#
_entry.id   b4c19cc12524d3050ae142f8ea3ef6bc
#
_cell.length_a   1.000
_cell.length_b   1.000
_cell.length_c   1.000
_cell.angle_alpha   90.00
_cell.angle_beta   90.00
_cell.angle_gamma   90.00
#
_symmetry.space_group_name_H-M   'P 1'
#
loop_
_entity.id
_entity.type
_entity.pdbx_description
1 polymer ?
#
loop_
_entity_poly.entity_id
_entity_poly.type
_entity_poly.pdbx_seq_one_letter_code
_entity_poly.pdbx_strand_id
1 'polypeptide(L)'
;SMTADRMKEVDMAGPYYYATIVVLTTKDSQYANAASIADLAGGTCTSQSGTIWYDSCLPQIENTNLLAPADSAPAMIMQLQTGAVDYVCTDMPTALAAVAKDDNLVILNFSGTDGDFQFATEEERAENVNIGISVQKGNTQLADAIDTVLSALNEEQFNALMDQAISIQPEI
;
A
#
# COMPACT_ATOMS: atom_id res chain seq x y z
N SER A 1 2.25 -8.42 1.36
CA SER A 1 3.71 -8.42 1.09
C SER A 1 4.33 -9.77 1.44
N MET A 2 5.40 -10.13 0.76
CA MET A 2 6.16 -11.38 0.94
C MET A 2 7.32 -11.16 1.91
N THR A 3 7.02 -10.78 3.15
CA THR A 3 8.06 -10.55 4.16
C THR A 3 8.63 -11.87 4.69
N ALA A 4 9.91 -11.83 5.12
CA ALA A 4 10.58 -12.99 5.70
C ALA A 4 9.82 -13.59 6.91
N ASP A 5 9.20 -12.76 7.73
CA ASP A 5 8.41 -13.22 8.88
C ASP A 5 7.14 -13.94 8.46
N ARG A 6 6.40 -13.43 7.48
CA ARG A 6 5.22 -14.11 6.92
C ARG A 6 5.57 -15.44 6.29
N MET A 7 6.72 -15.54 5.61
CA MET A 7 7.19 -16.79 4.98
C MET A 7 7.62 -17.86 5.99
N LYS A 8 7.75 -17.52 7.27
CA LYS A 8 7.91 -18.53 8.34
C LYS A 8 6.60 -19.28 8.61
N GLU A 9 5.47 -18.59 8.50
CA GLU A 9 4.13 -19.09 8.84
C GLU A 9 3.40 -19.73 7.64
N VAL A 10 3.67 -19.25 6.43
CA VAL A 10 3.02 -19.67 5.19
C VAL A 10 4.06 -19.93 4.10
N ASP A 11 3.69 -20.68 3.05
CA ASP A 11 4.42 -20.69 1.80
C ASP A 11 3.80 -19.64 0.86
N MET A 12 4.61 -19.03 0.01
CA MET A 12 4.17 -17.97 -0.88
C MET A 12 4.60 -18.24 -2.32
N ALA A 13 3.68 -17.99 -3.24
CA ALA A 13 3.92 -17.95 -4.69
C ALA A 13 4.01 -16.49 -5.16
N GLY A 14 4.76 -16.24 -6.20
CA GLY A 14 5.03 -14.91 -6.74
C GLY A 14 6.44 -14.42 -6.43
N PRO A 15 6.70 -13.12 -6.43
CA PRO A 15 5.72 -12.03 -6.48
C PRO A 15 5.07 -11.89 -7.87
N TYR A 16 3.87 -11.34 -7.91
CA TYR A 16 3.17 -11.03 -9.15
C TYR A 16 2.89 -9.53 -9.32
N TYR A 17 3.03 -8.75 -8.27
CA TYR A 17 2.85 -7.31 -8.28
C TYR A 17 3.80 -6.64 -7.29
N TYR A 18 4.25 -5.44 -7.63
CA TYR A 18 5.11 -4.61 -6.77
C TYR A 18 4.32 -3.37 -6.40
N ALA A 19 3.95 -3.24 -5.12
CA ALA A 19 3.15 -2.13 -4.64
C ALA A 19 3.97 -0.84 -4.62
N THR A 20 3.41 0.24 -5.18
CA THR A 20 3.93 1.58 -4.98
C THR A 20 3.32 2.15 -3.70
N ILE A 21 4.18 2.60 -2.78
CA ILE A 21 3.77 3.25 -1.54
C ILE A 21 3.31 4.67 -1.86
N VAL A 22 2.11 5.03 -1.41
CA VAL A 22 1.56 6.37 -1.62
C VAL A 22 0.87 6.88 -0.37
N VAL A 23 0.68 8.18 -0.32
CA VAL A 23 -0.11 8.85 0.71
C VAL A 23 -1.37 9.43 0.06
N LEU A 24 -2.52 9.28 0.71
CA LEU A 24 -3.76 9.93 0.35
C LEU A 24 -4.04 11.08 1.32
N THR A 25 -4.46 12.21 0.78
CA THR A 25 -5.00 13.33 1.54
C THR A 25 -6.18 13.96 0.79
N THR A 26 -6.81 14.99 1.34
CA THR A 26 -7.87 15.74 0.64
C THR A 26 -7.27 16.94 -0.11
N LYS A 27 -7.92 17.38 -1.18
CA LYS A 27 -7.47 18.51 -2.02
C LYS A 27 -7.38 19.83 -1.26
N ASP A 28 -8.19 20.02 -0.24
CA ASP A 28 -8.25 21.21 0.62
C ASP A 28 -7.32 21.08 1.86
N SER A 29 -6.66 19.96 2.03
CA SER A 29 -5.65 19.74 3.08
C SER A 29 -4.43 20.64 2.86
N GLN A 30 -3.84 21.12 3.95
CA GLN A 30 -2.53 21.78 3.90
C GLN A 30 -1.43 20.90 3.32
N TYR A 31 -1.62 19.58 3.33
CA TYR A 31 -0.68 18.57 2.84
C TYR A 31 -0.89 18.22 1.36
N ALA A 32 -1.91 18.77 0.68
CA ALA A 32 -2.28 18.40 -0.69
C ALA A 32 -1.16 18.58 -1.74
N ASN A 33 -0.18 19.42 -1.44
CA ASN A 33 0.95 19.72 -2.33
C ASN A 33 2.29 19.23 -1.76
N ALA A 34 2.28 18.32 -0.78
CA ALA A 34 3.51 17.75 -0.25
C ALA A 34 4.31 17.03 -1.35
N ALA A 35 5.60 17.30 -1.40
CA ALA A 35 6.54 16.72 -2.37
C ALA A 35 7.46 15.66 -1.74
N SER A 36 7.38 15.49 -0.41
CA SER A 36 8.20 14.57 0.37
C SER A 36 7.47 14.14 1.64
N ILE A 37 7.93 13.06 2.28
CA ILE A 37 7.46 12.67 3.61
C ILE A 37 7.77 13.74 4.67
N ALA A 38 8.81 14.54 4.48
CA ALA A 38 9.15 15.64 5.40
C ALA A 38 8.07 16.74 5.42
N ASP A 39 7.39 16.97 4.30
CA ASP A 39 6.32 17.96 4.19
C ASP A 39 5.04 17.53 4.94
N LEU A 40 4.95 16.27 5.35
CA LEU A 40 3.82 15.70 6.10
C LEU A 40 4.00 15.85 7.63
N ALA A 41 5.13 16.41 8.07
CA ALA A 41 5.46 16.52 9.49
C ALA A 41 4.35 17.22 10.29
N GLY A 42 4.05 16.70 11.47
CA GLY A 42 3.07 17.27 12.41
C GLY A 42 1.62 16.92 12.11
N GLY A 43 1.31 16.21 11.02
CA GLY A 43 -0.05 15.82 10.68
C GLY A 43 -0.57 14.63 11.49
N THR A 44 -1.88 14.51 11.53
CA THR A 44 -2.57 13.34 12.10
C THR A 44 -2.76 12.28 11.01
N CYS A 45 -2.37 11.05 11.29
CA CYS A 45 -2.38 9.99 10.28
C CYS A 45 -2.75 8.62 10.83
N THR A 46 -3.11 7.73 9.93
CA THR A 46 -3.29 6.30 10.18
C THR A 46 -3.07 5.49 8.89
N SER A 47 -3.11 4.18 9.03
CA SER A 47 -3.16 3.23 7.93
C SER A 47 -3.87 1.95 8.36
N GLN A 48 -3.98 0.99 7.46
CA GLN A 48 -4.60 -0.29 7.75
C GLN A 48 -3.73 -1.14 8.69
N SER A 49 -4.36 -1.79 9.65
CA SER A 49 -3.72 -2.70 10.60
C SER A 49 -2.99 -3.86 9.91
N GLY A 50 -1.84 -4.25 10.45
CA GLY A 50 -1.04 -5.37 9.95
C GLY A 50 -0.39 -5.13 8.59
N THR A 51 -0.19 -3.86 8.21
CA THR A 51 0.49 -3.48 6.98
C THR A 51 1.81 -2.77 7.27
N ILE A 52 2.74 -2.86 6.32
CA ILE A 52 4.00 -2.10 6.39
C ILE A 52 3.74 -0.58 6.32
N TRP A 53 2.63 -0.18 5.74
CA TRP A 53 2.24 1.23 5.65
C TRP A 53 2.13 1.85 7.04
N TYR A 54 1.52 1.10 7.97
CA TYR A 54 1.37 1.51 9.36
C TYR A 54 2.65 1.31 10.17
N ASP A 55 3.26 0.11 10.06
CA ASP A 55 4.33 -0.31 10.97
C ASP A 55 5.71 0.26 10.58
N SER A 56 5.96 0.49 9.28
CA SER A 56 7.27 0.87 8.76
C SER A 56 7.30 2.23 8.05
N CYS A 57 6.21 2.66 7.40
CA CYS A 57 6.20 3.90 6.63
C CYS A 57 5.81 5.11 7.49
N LEU A 58 4.63 5.11 8.10
CA LEU A 58 4.15 6.27 8.88
C LEU A 58 5.10 6.69 10.01
N PRO A 59 5.80 5.79 10.74
CA PRO A 59 6.76 6.20 11.76
C PRO A 59 7.97 6.99 11.25
N GLN A 60 8.22 7.01 9.94
CA GLN A 60 9.31 7.81 9.34
C GLN A 60 8.96 9.30 9.21
N ILE A 61 7.68 9.64 9.31
CA ILE A 61 7.23 11.03 9.21
C ILE A 61 7.38 11.70 10.57
N GLU A 62 8.12 12.80 10.63
CA GLU A 62 8.45 13.46 11.89
C GLU A 62 7.24 14.10 12.57
N ASN A 63 7.18 13.98 13.89
CA ASN A 63 6.21 14.65 14.75
C ASN A 63 4.75 14.39 14.40
N THR A 64 4.43 13.28 13.74
CA THR A 64 3.05 12.92 13.41
C THR A 64 2.26 12.52 14.65
N ASN A 65 0.96 12.79 14.62
CA ASN A 65 0.00 12.19 15.53
C ASN A 65 -0.54 10.89 14.91
N LEU A 66 0.17 9.78 15.14
CA LEU A 66 -0.20 8.47 14.62
C LEU A 66 -1.35 7.88 15.45
N LEU A 67 -2.54 7.82 14.87
CA LEU A 67 -3.72 7.20 15.47
C LEU A 67 -3.65 5.68 15.42
N ALA A 68 -4.51 5.01 16.18
CA ALA A 68 -4.66 3.56 16.10
C ALA A 68 -4.93 3.11 14.64
N PRO A 69 -4.39 1.95 14.24
CA PRO A 69 -4.59 1.47 12.86
C PRO A 69 -6.06 1.15 12.59
N ALA A 70 -6.49 1.37 11.36
CA ALA A 70 -7.83 1.02 10.91
C ALA A 70 -7.96 -0.47 10.63
N ASP A 71 -9.11 -1.06 10.93
CA ASP A 71 -9.34 -2.51 10.73
C ASP A 71 -9.42 -2.91 9.24
N SER A 72 -9.68 -1.95 8.36
CA SER A 72 -9.81 -2.20 6.91
C SER A 72 -9.49 -0.95 6.09
N ALA A 73 -9.22 -1.12 4.79
CA ALA A 73 -9.03 0.00 3.88
C ALA A 73 -10.26 0.92 3.80
N PRO A 74 -11.52 0.43 3.73
CA PRO A 74 -12.70 1.30 3.81
C PRO A 74 -12.77 2.13 5.08
N ALA A 75 -12.47 1.54 6.24
CA ALA A 75 -12.46 2.27 7.51
C ALA A 75 -11.37 3.36 7.55
N MET A 76 -10.20 3.06 6.98
CA MET A 76 -9.09 4.01 6.83
C MET A 76 -9.50 5.20 5.95
N ILE A 77 -10.09 4.94 4.78
CA ILE A 77 -10.56 5.98 3.85
C ILE A 77 -11.66 6.84 4.49
N MET A 78 -12.59 6.21 5.21
CA MET A 78 -13.64 6.95 5.94
C MET A 78 -13.05 7.92 6.98
N GLN A 79 -11.99 7.54 7.69
CA GLN A 79 -11.33 8.45 8.65
C GLN A 79 -10.73 9.67 7.93
N LEU A 80 -10.16 9.50 6.74
CA LEU A 80 -9.67 10.60 5.93
C LEU A 80 -10.82 11.50 5.45
N GLN A 81 -11.88 10.92 4.89
CA GLN A 81 -13.04 11.66 4.37
C GLN A 81 -13.78 12.46 5.44
N THR A 82 -13.81 11.96 6.66
CA THR A 82 -14.45 12.64 7.80
C THR A 82 -13.55 13.67 8.48
N GLY A 83 -12.28 13.79 8.07
CA GLY A 83 -11.31 14.70 8.67
C GLY A 83 -10.80 14.23 10.03
N ALA A 84 -10.99 12.96 10.39
CA ALA A 84 -10.40 12.39 11.61
C ALA A 84 -8.87 12.28 11.51
N VAL A 85 -8.35 12.15 10.29
CA VAL A 85 -6.93 12.19 9.96
C VAL A 85 -6.68 13.15 8.80
N ASP A 86 -5.48 13.70 8.74
CA ASP A 86 -5.05 14.60 7.67
C ASP A 86 -4.60 13.83 6.41
N TYR A 87 -4.03 12.65 6.61
CA TYR A 87 -3.58 11.76 5.53
C TYR A 87 -3.51 10.30 6.00
N VAL A 88 -3.49 9.40 5.02
CA VAL A 88 -3.30 7.95 5.22
C VAL A 88 -2.22 7.42 4.28
N CYS A 89 -1.48 6.40 4.70
CA CYS A 89 -0.51 5.71 3.86
C CYS A 89 -1.10 4.38 3.36
N THR A 90 -0.92 4.07 2.07
CA THR A 90 -1.44 2.86 1.46
C THR A 90 -0.66 2.51 0.18
N ASP A 91 -1.14 1.53 -0.59
CA ASP A 91 -0.64 1.21 -1.92
C ASP A 91 -1.39 1.95 -3.04
N MET A 92 -0.76 2.02 -4.21
CA MET A 92 -1.33 2.71 -5.37
C MET A 92 -2.70 2.16 -5.81
N PRO A 93 -2.95 0.83 -5.90
CA PRO A 93 -4.26 0.30 -6.28
C PRO A 93 -5.39 0.75 -5.34
N THR A 94 -5.15 0.69 -4.03
CA THR A 94 -6.12 1.16 -3.02
C THR A 94 -6.38 2.65 -3.15
N ALA A 95 -5.33 3.44 -3.37
CA ALA A 95 -5.43 4.88 -3.56
C ALA A 95 -6.21 5.23 -4.84
N LEU A 96 -5.91 4.58 -5.96
CA LEU A 96 -6.63 4.78 -7.23
C LEU A 96 -8.12 4.44 -7.10
N ALA A 97 -8.45 3.35 -6.41
CA ALA A 97 -9.84 2.98 -6.14
C ALA A 97 -10.57 4.04 -5.29
N ALA A 98 -9.88 4.63 -4.32
CA ALA A 98 -10.44 5.69 -3.47
C ALA A 98 -10.70 6.99 -4.27
N VAL A 99 -9.72 7.47 -5.04
CA VAL A 99 -9.88 8.70 -5.84
C VAL A 99 -10.87 8.55 -7.00
N ALA A 100 -11.06 7.32 -7.52
CA ALA A 100 -12.07 7.06 -8.52
C ALA A 100 -13.51 7.24 -8.00
N LYS A 101 -13.70 7.18 -6.69
CA LYS A 101 -15.01 7.32 -6.01
C LYS A 101 -15.20 8.67 -5.33
N ASP A 102 -14.11 9.30 -4.96
CA ASP A 102 -14.11 10.59 -4.28
C ASP A 102 -13.05 11.50 -4.92
N ASP A 103 -13.54 12.40 -5.76
CA ASP A 103 -12.70 13.35 -6.50
C ASP A 103 -12.10 14.46 -5.61
N ASN A 104 -12.50 14.54 -4.33
CA ASN A 104 -11.84 15.40 -3.34
C ASN A 104 -10.52 14.83 -2.81
N LEU A 105 -10.26 13.54 -3.03
CA LEU A 105 -9.00 12.92 -2.63
C LEU A 105 -7.88 13.20 -3.65
N VAL A 106 -6.65 13.24 -3.15
CA VAL A 106 -5.44 13.40 -3.96
C VAL A 106 -4.38 12.39 -3.52
N ILE A 107 -3.68 11.81 -4.50
CA ILE A 107 -2.58 10.88 -4.29
C ILE A 107 -1.26 11.65 -4.28
N LEU A 108 -0.49 11.50 -3.21
CA LEU A 108 0.88 11.98 -3.10
C LEU A 108 1.80 10.78 -3.33
N ASN A 109 2.53 10.79 -4.43
CA ASN A 109 3.47 9.74 -4.80
C ASN A 109 4.90 10.27 -4.75
N PHE A 110 5.67 9.82 -3.77
CA PHE A 110 7.07 10.21 -3.57
C PHE A 110 8.04 9.17 -4.17
N SER A 111 7.53 8.08 -4.75
CA SER A 111 8.33 6.95 -5.23
C SER A 111 9.39 7.41 -6.24
N GLY A 112 10.63 6.98 -5.99
CA GLY A 112 11.77 7.30 -6.85
C GLY A 112 12.32 8.72 -6.66
N THR A 113 11.89 9.44 -5.62
CA THR A 113 12.44 10.75 -5.24
C THR A 113 13.24 10.64 -3.93
N ASP A 114 14.08 11.65 -3.66
CA ASP A 114 14.80 11.75 -2.37
C ASP A 114 13.86 11.96 -1.18
N GLY A 115 12.60 12.31 -1.44
CA GLY A 115 11.57 12.54 -0.44
C GLY A 115 10.70 11.32 -0.11
N ASP A 116 11.04 10.14 -0.63
CA ASP A 116 10.30 8.88 -0.44
C ASP A 116 10.60 8.23 0.92
N PHE A 117 9.77 7.29 1.31
CA PHE A 117 10.00 6.39 2.44
C PHE A 117 11.29 5.59 2.26
N GLN A 118 12.06 5.48 3.32
CA GLN A 118 13.38 4.85 3.30
C GLN A 118 13.33 3.43 3.85
N PHE A 119 14.14 2.55 3.25
CA PHE A 119 14.41 1.20 3.72
C PHE A 119 15.92 1.02 3.79
N ALA A 120 16.41 0.15 4.66
CA ALA A 120 17.84 -0.01 4.87
C ALA A 120 18.57 -0.54 3.63
N THR A 121 17.88 -1.36 2.81
CA THR A 121 18.38 -1.87 1.53
C THR A 121 17.28 -1.93 0.48
N GLU A 122 17.65 -2.04 -0.79
CA GLU A 122 16.70 -2.28 -1.88
C GLU A 122 16.00 -3.64 -1.73
N GLU A 123 16.70 -4.64 -1.19
CA GLU A 123 16.11 -5.95 -0.90
C GLU A 123 15.02 -5.83 0.17
N GLU A 124 15.27 -5.08 1.25
CA GLU A 124 14.24 -4.83 2.28
C GLU A 124 13.05 -4.09 1.71
N ARG A 125 13.27 -3.07 0.87
CA ARG A 125 12.19 -2.40 0.16
C ARG A 125 11.40 -3.39 -0.71
N ALA A 126 12.09 -4.21 -1.50
CA ALA A 126 11.45 -5.19 -2.36
C ALA A 126 10.61 -6.19 -1.55
N GLU A 127 11.13 -6.77 -0.48
CA GLU A 127 10.38 -7.68 0.41
C GLU A 127 9.10 -7.05 0.96
N ASN A 128 9.13 -5.77 1.27
CA ASN A 128 7.99 -5.06 1.82
C ASN A 128 6.92 -4.71 0.77
N VAL A 129 7.29 -4.44 -0.48
CA VAL A 129 6.36 -4.07 -1.56
C VAL A 129 5.95 -5.22 -2.47
N ASN A 130 6.65 -6.35 -2.43
CA ASN A 130 6.31 -7.56 -3.19
C ASN A 130 4.96 -8.12 -2.75
N ILE A 131 4.06 -8.30 -3.70
CA ILE A 131 2.75 -8.91 -3.47
C ILE A 131 2.76 -10.32 -4.03
N GLY A 132 2.50 -11.29 -3.17
CA GLY A 132 2.41 -12.71 -3.51
C GLY A 132 1.12 -13.34 -3.03
N ILE A 133 0.97 -14.61 -3.33
CA ILE A 133 -0.17 -15.45 -2.95
C ILE A 133 0.29 -16.40 -1.85
N SER A 134 -0.34 -16.31 -0.67
CA SER A 134 -0.03 -17.22 0.44
C SER A 134 -0.83 -18.51 0.35
N VAL A 135 -0.17 -19.61 0.62
CA VAL A 135 -0.77 -20.96 0.76
C VAL A 135 -0.40 -21.53 2.12
N GLN A 136 -1.13 -22.55 2.56
CA GLN A 136 -0.82 -23.25 3.81
C GLN A 136 0.63 -23.74 3.81
N LYS A 137 1.31 -23.54 4.92
CA LYS A 137 2.70 -24.01 5.09
C LYS A 137 2.85 -25.50 4.80
N GLY A 138 3.81 -25.86 3.95
CA GLY A 138 4.03 -27.21 3.47
C GLY A 138 3.26 -27.60 2.21
N ASN A 139 2.34 -26.76 1.71
CA ASN A 139 1.62 -27.00 0.46
C ASN A 139 2.39 -26.47 -0.76
N THR A 140 3.62 -26.96 -0.92
CA THR A 140 4.53 -26.53 -1.99
C THR A 140 3.99 -26.86 -3.38
N GLN A 141 3.25 -27.96 -3.53
CA GLN A 141 2.64 -28.33 -4.81
C GLN A 141 1.65 -27.27 -5.31
N LEU A 142 0.87 -26.68 -4.42
CA LEU A 142 -0.05 -25.60 -4.79
C LEU A 142 0.72 -24.32 -5.10
N ALA A 143 1.75 -23.97 -4.32
CA ALA A 143 2.60 -22.82 -4.59
C ALA A 143 3.26 -22.94 -5.98
N ASP A 144 3.87 -24.08 -6.30
CA ASP A 144 4.51 -24.33 -7.60
C ASP A 144 3.52 -24.25 -8.77
N ALA A 145 2.28 -24.76 -8.57
CA ALA A 145 1.23 -24.65 -9.60
C ALA A 145 0.81 -23.20 -9.84
N ILE A 146 0.69 -22.41 -8.78
CA ILE A 146 0.40 -20.96 -8.87
C ILE A 146 1.54 -20.25 -9.58
N ASP A 147 2.80 -20.49 -9.21
CA ASP A 147 3.97 -19.88 -9.85
C ASP A 147 4.06 -20.22 -11.34
N THR A 148 3.67 -21.43 -11.73
CA THR A 148 3.59 -21.82 -13.13
C THR A 148 2.61 -20.96 -13.91
N VAL A 149 1.46 -20.63 -13.32
CA VAL A 149 0.45 -19.74 -13.95
C VAL A 149 0.95 -18.30 -13.96
N LEU A 150 1.49 -17.80 -12.85
CA LEU A 150 1.98 -16.43 -12.75
C LEU A 150 3.11 -16.15 -13.76
N SER A 151 4.05 -17.09 -13.91
CA SER A 151 5.17 -16.95 -14.85
C SER A 151 4.77 -16.96 -16.34
N ALA A 152 3.54 -17.39 -16.64
CA ALA A 152 2.99 -17.31 -18.00
C ALA A 152 2.43 -15.91 -18.35
N LEU A 153 2.29 -15.01 -17.38
CA LEU A 153 1.82 -13.64 -17.55
C LEU A 153 3.00 -12.67 -17.57
N ASN A 154 2.94 -11.66 -18.40
CA ASN A 154 3.91 -10.56 -18.41
C ASN A 154 3.38 -9.34 -17.63
N GLU A 155 4.24 -8.35 -17.41
CA GLU A 155 3.91 -7.13 -16.65
C GLU A 155 2.70 -6.38 -17.25
N GLU A 156 2.61 -6.26 -18.57
CA GLU A 156 1.49 -5.59 -19.25
C GLU A 156 0.16 -6.27 -18.93
N GLN A 157 0.15 -7.62 -18.94
CA GLN A 157 -1.04 -8.40 -18.60
C GLN A 157 -1.43 -8.26 -17.14
N PHE A 158 -0.47 -8.23 -16.20
CA PHE A 158 -0.74 -7.96 -14.79
C PHE A 158 -1.32 -6.56 -14.58
N ASN A 159 -0.75 -5.54 -15.22
CA ASN A 159 -1.24 -4.17 -15.13
C ASN A 159 -2.67 -4.06 -15.68
N ALA A 160 -2.97 -4.68 -16.82
CA ALA A 160 -4.32 -4.71 -17.40
C ALA A 160 -5.35 -5.39 -16.46
N LEU A 161 -4.95 -6.49 -15.80
CA LEU A 161 -5.80 -7.16 -14.80
C LEU A 161 -6.01 -6.28 -13.58
N MET A 162 -5.01 -5.55 -13.13
CA MET A 162 -5.11 -4.61 -12.00
C MET A 162 -6.07 -3.47 -12.34
N ASP A 163 -5.94 -2.84 -13.51
CA ASP A 163 -6.83 -1.78 -13.99
C ASP A 163 -8.28 -2.26 -14.05
N GLN A 164 -8.49 -3.47 -14.55
CA GLN A 164 -9.82 -4.09 -14.58
C GLN A 164 -10.35 -4.31 -13.16
N ALA A 165 -9.54 -4.85 -12.25
CA ALA A 165 -9.93 -5.08 -10.86
C ALA A 165 -10.33 -3.78 -10.16
N ILE A 166 -9.57 -2.69 -10.35
CA ILE A 166 -9.90 -1.37 -9.81
C ILE A 166 -11.24 -0.88 -10.37
N SER A 167 -11.49 -1.06 -11.68
CA SER A 167 -12.70 -0.56 -12.33
C SER A 167 -13.99 -1.26 -11.89
N ILE A 168 -13.90 -2.52 -11.45
CA ILE A 168 -15.04 -3.35 -11.02
C ILE A 168 -15.14 -3.52 -9.50
N GLN A 169 -14.26 -2.86 -8.75
CA GLN A 169 -14.26 -2.95 -7.30
C GLN A 169 -15.60 -2.49 -6.72
N PRO A 170 -16.22 -3.25 -5.80
CA PRO A 170 -17.47 -2.86 -5.15
C PRO A 170 -17.36 -1.49 -4.47
N GLU A 171 -18.48 -0.80 -4.37
CA GLU A 171 -18.56 0.43 -3.56
C GLU A 171 -18.21 0.07 -2.10
N ILE A 172 -17.36 0.90 -1.52
CA ILE A 172 -16.87 0.79 -0.15
C ILE A 172 -17.83 1.56 0.76
#